data_f954e842ee6d42a0445ea3f5f81c2712
#
_entry.id   f954e842ee6d42a0445ea3f5f81c2712
#
_cell.length_a   1.000
_cell.length_b   1.000
_cell.length_c   1.000
_cell.angle_alpha   90.00
_cell.angle_beta   90.00
_cell.angle_gamma   90.00
#
_symmetry.space_group_name_H-M   'P 1'
#
loop_
_entity.id
_entity.type
_entity.pdbx_description
1 polymer ?
#
loop_
_entity_poly.entity_id
_entity_poly.type
_entity_poly.pdbx_seq_one_letter_code
_entity_poly.pdbx_strand_id
1 'polypeptide(L)'
;MKAAIFDKFGSAQEVLKIQNIEDPKINDNEVIVKLSKSGVNPSDVKKRAGAFSNLLDNGFVIPHSDGAGIIVDVGNEVSRDRIGERVWIYQAQYERNYGTAAELISIDSSRAIKLPDNTSLETGACLGIPAMTAHRCIFADGSVKGKNILVTGGAGRVGYYAIQWGKLFGARVISTASNDHDKQACLDIGADGVVNHREEDWELSALDENNGEKYDRLVDVEFGVNLEHTLNIMKTGSTIATYSSTQNPNPELPFLKMMYMDLTLRLVIVYAMPEKAKNDAIKDINNKLSSNDLSHRVAKSYDLNDIAKGHEIIESNSIRGCVLINID
;
A
#
# COMPACT_ATOMS: atom_id res chain seq x y z
N MET A 1 14.45 18.67 -15.38
CA MET A 1 13.76 18.50 -14.09
C MET A 1 14.69 17.96 -13.01
N LYS A 2 14.43 18.30 -11.75
CA LYS A 2 15.12 17.72 -10.59
C LYS A 2 14.48 16.37 -10.24
N ALA A 3 15.30 15.36 -9.98
CA ALA A 3 14.84 14.02 -9.61
C ALA A 3 15.82 13.34 -8.64
N ALA A 4 15.28 12.47 -7.80
CA ALA A 4 16.09 11.48 -7.08
C ALA A 4 16.29 10.26 -7.98
N ILE A 5 17.53 9.79 -8.11
CA ILE A 5 17.86 8.61 -8.91
C ILE A 5 18.75 7.66 -8.12
N PHE A 6 18.77 6.39 -8.54
CA PHE A 6 19.84 5.45 -8.23
C PHE A 6 20.26 4.68 -9.50
N ASP A 7 21.57 4.46 -9.63
CA ASP A 7 22.23 3.80 -10.77
C ASP A 7 23.00 2.53 -10.36
N LYS A 8 22.93 2.18 -9.08
CA LYS A 8 23.44 0.94 -8.47
C LYS A 8 22.59 0.57 -7.27
N PHE A 9 22.59 -0.69 -6.92
CA PHE A 9 21.96 -1.18 -5.68
C PHE A 9 22.83 -0.90 -4.46
N GLY A 10 22.22 -0.68 -3.30
CA GLY A 10 22.96 -0.43 -2.06
C GLY A 10 22.14 0.24 -0.98
N SER A 11 22.76 0.81 0.06
CA SER A 11 22.09 1.56 1.10
C SER A 11 21.51 2.90 0.59
N ALA A 12 20.49 3.43 1.25
CA ALA A 12 19.82 4.64 0.78
C ALA A 12 20.77 5.83 0.64
N GLN A 13 21.61 6.07 1.64
CA GLN A 13 22.58 7.18 1.66
C GLN A 13 23.65 7.08 0.57
N GLU A 14 24.03 5.85 0.19
CA GLU A 14 25.11 5.64 -0.78
C GLU A 14 24.65 5.74 -2.23
N VAL A 15 23.39 5.39 -2.51
CA VAL A 15 22.93 5.22 -3.89
C VAL A 15 21.92 6.25 -4.35
N LEU A 16 21.09 6.82 -3.46
CA LEU A 16 20.12 7.85 -3.82
C LEU A 16 20.84 9.20 -4.02
N LYS A 17 20.72 9.74 -5.21
CA LYS A 17 21.36 11.01 -5.62
C LYS A 17 20.31 11.94 -6.21
N ILE A 18 20.40 13.22 -5.89
CA ILE A 18 19.58 14.25 -6.53
C ILE A 18 20.33 14.77 -7.76
N GLN A 19 19.67 14.73 -8.89
CA GLN A 19 20.23 15.18 -10.17
C GLN A 19 19.23 15.99 -10.98
N ASN A 20 19.75 16.87 -11.84
CA ASN A 20 18.97 17.48 -12.91
C ASN A 20 19.09 16.58 -14.15
N ILE A 21 17.96 16.13 -14.64
CA ILE A 21 17.85 15.28 -15.83
C ILE A 21 16.92 15.94 -16.85
N GLU A 22 16.88 15.44 -18.07
CA GLU A 22 15.93 15.91 -19.08
C GLU A 22 14.49 15.72 -18.62
N ASP A 23 13.62 16.61 -19.02
CA ASP A 23 12.19 16.48 -18.78
C ASP A 23 11.63 15.26 -19.53
N PRO A 24 10.61 14.58 -18.98
CA PRO A 24 10.05 13.42 -19.63
C PRO A 24 9.36 13.80 -20.95
N LYS A 25 9.55 12.97 -21.98
CA LYS A 25 8.77 13.07 -23.22
C LYS A 25 7.40 12.44 -23.00
N ILE A 26 6.40 12.99 -23.65
CA ILE A 26 5.02 12.51 -23.56
C ILE A 26 4.67 11.64 -24.78
N ASN A 27 4.01 10.50 -24.54
CA ASN A 27 3.40 9.68 -25.59
C ASN A 27 1.92 10.01 -25.75
N ASP A 28 1.29 9.52 -26.83
CA ASP A 28 -0.07 9.91 -27.20
C ASP A 28 -1.13 9.61 -26.12
N ASN A 29 -1.00 8.51 -25.37
CA ASN A 29 -1.92 8.10 -24.31
C ASN A 29 -1.49 8.52 -22.89
N GLU A 30 -0.42 9.31 -22.76
CA GLU A 30 0.14 9.72 -21.47
C GLU A 30 -0.29 11.13 -21.06
N VAL A 31 -0.05 11.43 -19.79
CA VAL A 31 -0.13 12.77 -19.21
C VAL A 31 1.21 13.13 -18.56
N ILE A 32 1.60 14.41 -18.58
CA ILE A 32 2.67 14.91 -17.72
C ILE A 32 2.06 15.47 -16.45
N VAL A 33 2.48 14.93 -15.32
CA VAL A 33 2.08 15.39 -14.01
C VAL A 33 3.23 16.12 -13.35
N LYS A 34 3.00 17.37 -12.93
CA LYS A 34 3.86 18.10 -12.01
C LYS A 34 3.58 17.57 -10.60
N LEU A 35 4.55 16.87 -10.04
CA LEU A 35 4.42 16.21 -8.74
C LEU A 35 4.61 17.22 -7.61
N SER A 36 3.81 17.05 -6.57
CA SER A 36 3.94 17.75 -5.29
C SER A 36 4.37 16.80 -4.18
N LYS A 37 3.85 15.57 -4.20
CA LYS A 37 4.11 14.56 -3.18
C LYS A 37 4.41 13.20 -3.82
N SER A 38 5.37 12.49 -3.24
CA SER A 38 5.75 11.13 -3.62
C SER A 38 5.73 10.21 -2.39
N GLY A 39 5.07 9.05 -2.49
CA GLY A 39 4.91 8.10 -1.41
C GLY A 39 6.02 7.06 -1.36
N VAL A 40 6.63 6.85 -0.20
CA VAL A 40 7.67 5.83 0.00
C VAL A 40 7.06 4.54 0.53
N ASN A 41 7.23 3.44 -0.18
CA ASN A 41 6.72 2.12 0.20
C ASN A 41 7.86 1.11 0.46
N PRO A 42 7.61 0.03 1.22
CA PRO A 42 8.59 -1.03 1.41
C PRO A 42 9.09 -1.67 0.10
N SER A 43 8.24 -1.72 -0.94
CA SER A 43 8.63 -2.20 -2.25
C SER A 43 9.69 -1.32 -2.91
N ASP A 44 9.62 0.00 -2.72
CA ASP A 44 10.59 0.95 -3.29
C ASP A 44 11.97 0.77 -2.64
N VAL A 45 11.96 0.56 -1.33
CA VAL A 45 13.17 0.25 -0.55
C VAL A 45 13.79 -1.08 -1.00
N LYS A 46 12.98 -2.15 -1.16
CA LYS A 46 13.43 -3.46 -1.64
C LYS A 46 14.00 -3.36 -3.07
N LYS A 47 13.37 -2.61 -3.96
CA LYS A 47 13.85 -2.36 -5.32
C LYS A 47 15.22 -1.69 -5.31
N ARG A 48 15.38 -0.60 -4.56
CA ARG A 48 16.65 0.10 -4.41
C ARG A 48 17.75 -0.79 -3.79
N ALA A 49 17.37 -1.70 -2.88
CA ALA A 49 18.30 -2.64 -2.25
C ALA A 49 18.67 -3.84 -3.13
N GLY A 50 18.08 -4.00 -4.33
CA GLY A 50 18.46 -5.04 -5.30
C GLY A 50 17.54 -6.26 -5.34
N ALA A 51 16.31 -6.18 -4.84
CA ALA A 51 15.35 -7.28 -4.92
C ALA A 51 15.00 -7.72 -6.35
N PHE A 52 15.26 -6.87 -7.34
CA PHE A 52 15.04 -7.13 -8.77
C PHE A 52 16.32 -6.80 -9.55
N SER A 53 17.10 -7.84 -9.89
CA SER A 53 18.43 -7.68 -10.46
C SER A 53 18.43 -6.97 -11.82
N ASN A 54 17.36 -7.11 -12.62
CA ASN A 54 17.20 -6.51 -13.94
C ASN A 54 16.70 -5.05 -13.93
N LEU A 55 16.45 -4.47 -12.77
CA LEU A 55 15.87 -3.13 -12.67
C LEU A 55 16.78 -2.03 -13.25
N LEU A 56 18.09 -2.24 -13.24
CA LEU A 56 19.11 -1.29 -13.73
C LEU A 56 19.60 -1.58 -15.15
N ASP A 57 19.05 -2.56 -15.86
CA ASP A 57 19.47 -2.92 -17.23
C ASP A 57 19.32 -1.75 -18.21
N ASN A 58 18.38 -0.84 -17.96
CA ASN A 58 18.13 0.35 -18.77
C ASN A 58 18.72 1.64 -18.14
N GLY A 59 19.73 1.52 -17.28
CA GLY A 59 20.42 2.64 -16.65
C GLY A 59 19.87 2.98 -15.25
N PHE A 60 19.69 4.28 -14.96
CA PHE A 60 19.22 4.72 -13.65
C PHE A 60 17.71 4.52 -13.47
N VAL A 61 17.29 4.54 -12.21
CA VAL A 61 15.87 4.48 -11.80
C VAL A 61 15.53 5.71 -10.96
N ILE A 62 14.38 6.33 -11.26
CA ILE A 62 13.69 7.25 -10.37
C ILE A 62 12.74 6.40 -9.50
N PRO A 63 12.90 6.36 -8.16
CA PRO A 63 12.10 5.49 -7.32
C PRO A 63 10.67 5.99 -7.13
N HIS A 64 9.89 5.19 -6.43
CA HIS A 64 8.53 5.36 -5.95
C HIS A 64 7.43 5.10 -7.00
N SER A 65 6.42 4.41 -6.51
CA SER A 65 5.26 4.00 -7.32
C SER A 65 4.03 4.87 -7.08
N ASP A 66 3.95 5.54 -5.93
CA ASP A 66 2.81 6.35 -5.52
C ASP A 66 3.18 7.83 -5.52
N GLY A 67 2.25 8.68 -5.92
CA GLY A 67 2.46 10.12 -5.92
C GLY A 67 1.17 10.89 -6.13
N ALA A 68 1.26 12.22 -6.04
CA ALA A 68 0.16 13.11 -6.34
C ALA A 68 0.67 14.45 -6.86
N GLY A 69 -0.10 15.06 -7.74
CA GLY A 69 0.27 16.31 -8.38
C GLY A 69 -0.83 16.86 -9.27
N ILE A 70 -0.43 17.66 -10.23
CA ILE A 70 -1.34 18.36 -11.18
C ILE A 70 -0.90 18.01 -12.60
N ILE A 71 -1.85 17.63 -13.46
CA ILE A 71 -1.59 17.42 -14.89
C ILE A 71 -1.25 18.77 -15.53
N VAL A 72 -0.10 18.84 -16.18
CA VAL A 72 0.40 20.06 -16.84
C VAL A 72 0.43 19.94 -18.36
N ASP A 73 0.44 18.71 -18.91
CA ASP A 73 0.36 18.44 -20.33
C ASP A 73 -0.27 17.08 -20.61
N VAL A 74 -0.78 16.87 -21.82
CA VAL A 74 -1.47 15.64 -22.25
C VAL A 74 -1.05 15.25 -23.66
N GLY A 75 -0.93 13.93 -23.89
CA GLY A 75 -0.72 13.38 -25.24
C GLY A 75 -1.93 13.52 -26.15
N ASN A 76 -1.74 13.23 -27.44
CA ASN A 76 -2.74 13.51 -28.48
C ASN A 76 -4.04 12.71 -28.33
N GLU A 77 -3.99 11.54 -27.66
CA GLU A 77 -5.16 10.68 -27.41
C GLU A 77 -5.87 10.99 -26.08
N VAL A 78 -5.35 11.94 -25.29
CA VAL A 78 -5.91 12.34 -23.99
C VAL A 78 -6.62 13.69 -24.12
N SER A 79 -7.82 13.82 -23.52
CA SER A 79 -8.55 15.09 -23.53
C SER A 79 -7.75 16.20 -22.86
N ARG A 80 -7.64 17.35 -23.54
CA ARG A 80 -6.99 18.55 -23.01
C ARG A 80 -7.69 19.13 -21.77
N ASP A 81 -8.95 18.76 -21.53
CA ASP A 81 -9.71 19.16 -20.34
C ASP A 81 -9.09 18.60 -19.05
N ARG A 82 -8.22 17.60 -19.17
CA ARG A 82 -7.49 17.07 -18.02
C ARG A 82 -6.35 17.96 -17.52
N ILE A 83 -5.91 18.94 -18.31
CA ILE A 83 -4.88 19.90 -17.88
C ILE A 83 -5.42 20.71 -16.70
N GLY A 84 -4.66 20.74 -15.60
CA GLY A 84 -5.06 21.35 -14.34
C GLY A 84 -5.75 20.38 -13.36
N GLU A 85 -6.08 19.15 -13.78
CA GLU A 85 -6.62 18.16 -12.86
C GLU A 85 -5.61 17.83 -11.75
N ARG A 86 -6.08 17.81 -10.50
CA ARG A 86 -5.38 17.24 -9.38
C ARG A 86 -5.53 15.72 -9.44
N VAL A 87 -4.41 14.99 -9.36
CA VAL A 87 -4.42 13.54 -9.53
C VAL A 87 -3.60 12.83 -8.46
N TRP A 88 -4.00 11.59 -8.15
CA TRP A 88 -3.13 10.63 -7.50
C TRP A 88 -2.67 9.57 -8.50
N ILE A 89 -1.46 9.07 -8.29
CA ILE A 89 -0.77 8.16 -9.20
C ILE A 89 -0.52 6.84 -8.49
N TYR A 90 -0.71 5.75 -9.21
CA TYR A 90 -0.36 4.41 -8.76
C TYR A 90 0.52 3.67 -9.76
N GLN A 91 1.35 2.76 -9.26
CA GLN A 91 2.22 1.91 -10.06
C GLN A 91 3.15 2.70 -11.03
N ALA A 92 3.57 3.90 -10.66
CA ALA A 92 4.41 4.74 -11.53
C ALA A 92 5.71 4.05 -11.92
N GLN A 93 6.38 3.40 -10.98
CA GLN A 93 7.64 2.68 -11.20
C GLN A 93 7.39 1.16 -11.30
N TYR A 94 6.45 0.73 -12.15
CA TYR A 94 6.18 -0.67 -12.45
C TYR A 94 6.44 -0.93 -13.95
N GLU A 95 7.34 -1.88 -14.25
CA GLU A 95 7.83 -2.21 -15.62
C GLU A 95 8.44 -1.01 -16.36
N ARG A 96 8.92 -0.02 -15.60
CA ARG A 96 9.58 1.18 -16.12
C ARG A 96 10.52 1.77 -15.07
N ASN A 97 11.50 2.56 -15.53
CA ASN A 97 12.51 3.16 -14.66
C ASN A 97 12.10 4.50 -14.02
N TYR A 98 10.97 5.08 -14.44
CA TYR A 98 10.56 6.43 -14.04
C TYR A 98 9.42 6.38 -13.01
N GLY A 99 9.74 6.69 -11.76
CA GLY A 99 8.82 6.81 -10.63
C GLY A 99 8.47 8.26 -10.28
N THR A 100 7.90 8.44 -9.09
CA THR A 100 7.35 9.72 -8.64
C THR A 100 8.31 10.60 -7.83
N ALA A 101 9.55 10.16 -7.59
CA ALA A 101 10.55 10.97 -6.86
C ALA A 101 11.24 12.01 -7.79
N ALA A 102 10.46 12.80 -8.51
CA ALA A 102 10.91 13.80 -9.47
C ALA A 102 9.90 14.95 -9.58
N GLU A 103 10.30 16.10 -10.14
CA GLU A 103 9.39 17.23 -10.36
C GLU A 103 8.30 16.92 -11.38
N LEU A 104 8.61 16.13 -12.42
CA LEU A 104 7.68 15.77 -13.48
C LEU A 104 7.70 14.25 -13.71
N ILE A 105 6.56 13.72 -14.11
CA ILE A 105 6.44 12.35 -14.61
C ILE A 105 5.54 12.32 -15.83
N SER A 106 5.95 11.63 -16.89
CA SER A 106 5.06 11.18 -17.96
C SER A 106 4.52 9.80 -17.59
N ILE A 107 3.22 9.60 -17.63
CA ILE A 107 2.59 8.35 -17.22
C ILE A 107 1.30 8.12 -18.02
N ASP A 108 0.98 6.85 -18.27
CA ASP A 108 -0.30 6.46 -18.87
C ASP A 108 -1.47 7.15 -18.14
N SER A 109 -2.36 7.76 -18.90
CA SER A 109 -3.47 8.58 -18.37
C SER A 109 -4.40 7.78 -17.45
N SER A 110 -4.48 6.47 -17.61
CA SER A 110 -5.25 5.56 -16.75
C SER A 110 -4.64 5.35 -15.35
N ARG A 111 -3.36 5.68 -15.16
CA ARG A 111 -2.67 5.60 -13.87
C ARG A 111 -2.62 6.95 -13.12
N ALA A 112 -3.09 8.02 -13.75
CA ALA A 112 -3.25 9.35 -13.15
C ALA A 112 -4.73 9.60 -12.87
N ILE A 113 -5.17 9.25 -11.68
CA ILE A 113 -6.58 9.25 -11.28
C ILE A 113 -6.95 10.60 -10.71
N LYS A 114 -8.06 11.19 -11.18
CA LYS A 114 -8.57 12.45 -10.64
C LYS A 114 -8.81 12.34 -9.13
N LEU A 115 -8.20 13.25 -8.39
CA LEU A 115 -8.34 13.36 -6.94
C LEU A 115 -9.58 14.21 -6.63
N PRO A 116 -10.48 13.79 -5.72
CA PRO A 116 -11.60 14.61 -5.29
C PRO A 116 -11.14 15.97 -4.71
N ASP A 117 -11.93 17.02 -4.92
CA ASP A 117 -11.55 18.40 -4.56
C ASP A 117 -11.36 18.59 -3.04
N ASN A 118 -12.06 17.80 -2.23
CA ASN A 118 -11.94 17.78 -0.78
C ASN A 118 -10.73 17.00 -0.25
N THR A 119 -9.92 16.39 -1.13
CA THR A 119 -8.79 15.53 -0.73
C THR A 119 -7.46 16.23 -1.00
N SER A 120 -6.53 16.18 -0.05
CA SER A 120 -5.20 16.77 -0.19
C SER A 120 -4.28 15.95 -1.10
N LEU A 121 -3.25 16.57 -1.70
CA LEU A 121 -2.22 15.85 -2.47
C LEU A 121 -1.40 14.90 -1.57
N GLU A 122 -1.24 15.23 -0.28
CA GLU A 122 -0.60 14.34 0.70
C GLU A 122 -1.39 13.02 0.83
N THR A 123 -2.70 13.11 0.97
CA THR A 123 -3.58 11.93 0.94
C THR A 123 -3.44 11.18 -0.38
N GLY A 124 -3.45 11.88 -1.51
CA GLY A 124 -3.28 11.28 -2.83
C GLY A 124 -2.04 10.39 -2.94
N ALA A 125 -0.91 10.85 -2.41
CA ALA A 125 0.35 10.09 -2.42
C ALA A 125 0.39 8.88 -1.47
N CYS A 126 -0.67 8.65 -0.68
CA CYS A 126 -0.81 7.50 0.23
C CYS A 126 -1.71 6.38 -0.32
N LEU A 127 -2.32 6.54 -1.49
CA LEU A 127 -3.42 5.67 -1.94
C LEU A 127 -2.96 4.46 -2.75
N GLY A 128 -2.00 4.62 -3.64
CA GLY A 128 -1.68 3.64 -4.67
C GLY A 128 -1.40 2.24 -4.13
N ILE A 129 -0.24 2.01 -3.56
CA ILE A 129 0.12 0.67 -3.04
C ILE A 129 -0.72 0.30 -1.82
N PRO A 130 -0.81 1.12 -0.74
CA PRO A 130 -1.43 0.64 0.49
C PRO A 130 -2.95 0.49 0.40
N ALA A 131 -3.67 1.48 -0.14
CA ALA A 131 -5.13 1.43 -0.15
C ALA A 131 -5.66 0.38 -1.15
N MET A 132 -5.03 0.25 -2.34
CA MET A 132 -5.40 -0.75 -3.34
C MET A 132 -5.05 -2.17 -2.88
N THR A 133 -3.91 -2.39 -2.23
CA THR A 133 -3.55 -3.69 -1.64
C THR A 133 -4.57 -4.10 -0.57
N ALA A 134 -4.92 -3.20 0.34
CA ALA A 134 -5.92 -3.43 1.36
C ALA A 134 -7.29 -3.77 0.75
N HIS A 135 -7.73 -3.01 -0.26
CA HIS A 135 -8.97 -3.27 -0.98
C HIS A 135 -8.97 -4.69 -1.59
N ARG A 136 -7.87 -5.08 -2.25
CA ARG A 136 -7.74 -6.43 -2.81
C ARG A 136 -7.78 -7.51 -1.74
N CYS A 137 -7.10 -7.33 -0.61
CA CYS A 137 -7.14 -8.27 0.51
C CYS A 137 -8.55 -8.46 1.07
N ILE A 138 -9.36 -7.42 1.07
CA ILE A 138 -10.73 -7.48 1.60
C ILE A 138 -11.71 -8.09 0.60
N PHE A 139 -11.68 -7.68 -0.69
CA PHE A 139 -12.78 -7.93 -1.63
C PHE A 139 -12.51 -8.99 -2.71
N ALA A 140 -11.30 -9.56 -2.77
CA ALA A 140 -10.93 -10.48 -3.85
C ALA A 140 -11.86 -11.72 -3.96
N ASP A 141 -12.46 -12.13 -2.85
CA ASP A 141 -13.25 -13.36 -2.73
C ASP A 141 -14.71 -13.08 -2.36
N GLY A 142 -15.21 -11.89 -2.71
CA GLY A 142 -16.60 -11.50 -2.55
C GLY A 142 -16.88 -10.59 -1.37
N SER A 143 -18.16 -10.46 -1.00
CA SER A 143 -18.63 -9.57 0.05
C SER A 143 -18.15 -9.98 1.43
N VAL A 144 -17.82 -8.98 2.26
CA VAL A 144 -17.42 -9.16 3.66
C VAL A 144 -18.52 -8.77 4.65
N LYS A 145 -19.72 -8.41 4.16
CA LYS A 145 -20.84 -8.02 5.02
C LYS A 145 -21.19 -9.14 6.00
N GLY A 146 -21.20 -8.83 7.30
CA GLY A 146 -21.50 -9.77 8.37
C GLY A 146 -20.39 -10.78 8.67
N LYS A 147 -19.20 -10.66 8.05
CA LYS A 147 -18.05 -11.52 8.30
C LYS A 147 -17.19 -11.01 9.44
N ASN A 148 -16.52 -11.94 10.12
CA ASN A 148 -15.48 -11.67 11.12
C ASN A 148 -14.11 -11.60 10.40
N ILE A 149 -13.41 -10.47 10.48
CA ILE A 149 -12.12 -10.24 9.83
C ILE A 149 -11.06 -9.97 10.90
N LEU A 150 -9.92 -10.65 10.78
CA LEU A 150 -8.71 -10.30 11.52
C LEU A 150 -7.75 -9.54 10.60
N VAL A 151 -7.18 -8.43 11.09
CA VAL A 151 -6.18 -7.63 10.38
C VAL A 151 -4.91 -7.59 11.22
N THR A 152 -3.85 -8.28 10.81
CA THR A 152 -2.57 -8.18 11.50
C THR A 152 -1.85 -6.89 11.14
N GLY A 153 -1.24 -6.23 12.15
CA GLY A 153 -0.51 -4.98 11.95
C GLY A 153 -1.39 -3.81 11.50
N GLY A 154 -2.57 -3.66 12.12
CA GLY A 154 -3.58 -2.69 11.71
C GLY A 154 -3.16 -1.24 11.67
N ALA A 155 -2.20 -0.82 12.49
CA ALA A 155 -1.65 0.54 12.46
C ALA A 155 -0.68 0.80 11.30
N GLY A 156 -0.30 -0.25 10.55
CA GLY A 156 0.56 -0.16 9.37
C GLY A 156 -0.15 0.44 8.15
N ARG A 157 0.59 0.72 7.09
CA ARG A 157 0.07 1.37 5.87
C ARG A 157 -1.11 0.63 5.24
N VAL A 158 -0.97 -0.66 5.01
CA VAL A 158 -2.04 -1.49 4.41
C VAL A 158 -3.11 -1.84 5.45
N GLY A 159 -2.71 -2.26 6.66
CA GLY A 159 -3.62 -2.65 7.74
C GLY A 159 -4.62 -1.54 8.10
N TYR A 160 -4.15 -0.28 8.11
CA TYR A 160 -4.97 0.89 8.40
C TYR A 160 -6.14 1.07 7.42
N TYR A 161 -5.90 0.82 6.13
CA TYR A 161 -6.97 0.80 5.13
C TYR A 161 -7.80 -0.48 5.19
N ALA A 162 -7.21 -1.64 5.51
CA ALA A 162 -7.94 -2.89 5.58
C ALA A 162 -9.01 -2.88 6.68
N ILE A 163 -8.72 -2.30 7.85
CA ILE A 163 -9.70 -2.08 8.92
C ILE A 163 -10.87 -1.25 8.38
N GLN A 164 -10.59 -0.11 7.77
CA GLN A 164 -11.61 0.79 7.26
C GLN A 164 -12.46 0.13 6.16
N TRP A 165 -11.85 -0.55 5.20
CA TRP A 165 -12.58 -1.29 4.16
C TRP A 165 -13.51 -2.34 4.77
N GLY A 166 -13.04 -3.13 5.73
CA GLY A 166 -13.87 -4.10 6.43
C GLY A 166 -15.08 -3.45 7.10
N LYS A 167 -14.83 -2.38 7.85
CA LYS A 167 -15.89 -1.65 8.59
C LYS A 167 -16.90 -0.97 7.68
N LEU A 168 -16.44 -0.26 6.65
CA LEU A 168 -17.30 0.45 5.71
C LEU A 168 -18.24 -0.49 4.94
N PHE A 169 -17.86 -1.76 4.81
CA PHE A 169 -18.65 -2.77 4.09
C PHE A 169 -19.32 -3.80 5.04
N GLY A 170 -19.42 -3.47 6.32
CA GLY A 170 -20.27 -4.15 7.29
C GLY A 170 -19.69 -5.42 7.90
N ALA A 171 -18.36 -5.55 7.95
CA ALA A 171 -17.67 -6.59 8.70
C ALA A 171 -17.49 -6.20 10.18
N ARG A 172 -17.34 -7.21 11.04
CA ARG A 172 -16.68 -7.07 12.33
C ARG A 172 -15.19 -7.22 12.12
N VAL A 173 -14.40 -6.28 12.64
CA VAL A 173 -12.96 -6.24 12.41
C VAL A 173 -12.20 -6.19 13.73
N ILE A 174 -11.44 -7.25 14.00
CA ILE A 174 -10.44 -7.27 15.07
C ILE A 174 -9.06 -7.03 14.44
N SER A 175 -8.19 -6.33 15.16
CA SER A 175 -6.85 -6.03 14.65
C SER A 175 -5.76 -6.37 15.65
N THR A 176 -4.50 -6.33 15.20
CA THR A 176 -3.36 -6.44 16.09
C THR A 176 -2.49 -5.18 16.05
N ALA A 177 -1.95 -4.81 17.21
CA ALA A 177 -0.98 -3.74 17.36
C ALA A 177 0.09 -4.17 18.39
N SER A 178 1.18 -3.42 18.53
CA SER A 178 2.29 -3.76 19.45
C SER A 178 2.47 -2.77 20.60
N ASN A 179 1.65 -1.73 20.67
CA ASN A 179 1.67 -0.70 21.70
C ASN A 179 0.34 0.06 21.75
N ASP A 180 0.09 0.78 22.83
CA ASP A 180 -1.19 1.48 23.08
C ASP A 180 -1.48 2.60 22.08
N HIS A 181 -0.48 3.32 21.60
CA HIS A 181 -0.65 4.36 20.59
C HIS A 181 -1.18 3.77 19.27
N ASP A 182 -0.62 2.66 18.82
CA ASP A 182 -1.05 1.97 17.61
C ASP A 182 -2.39 1.25 17.81
N LYS A 183 -2.66 0.72 19.02
CA LYS A 183 -3.95 0.18 19.41
C LYS A 183 -5.03 1.25 19.28
N GLN A 184 -4.82 2.42 19.86
CA GLN A 184 -5.78 3.53 19.80
C GLN A 184 -6.01 3.97 18.34
N ALA A 185 -4.96 4.08 17.54
CA ALA A 185 -5.10 4.43 16.13
C ALA A 185 -5.95 3.44 15.32
N CYS A 186 -5.93 2.14 15.65
CA CYS A 186 -6.81 1.14 15.04
C CYS A 186 -8.26 1.29 15.51
N LEU A 187 -8.48 1.59 16.78
CA LEU A 187 -9.83 1.81 17.34
C LEU A 187 -10.47 3.08 16.75
N ASP A 188 -9.70 4.16 16.60
CA ASP A 188 -10.16 5.44 16.05
C ASP A 188 -10.70 5.33 14.62
N ILE A 189 -10.24 4.35 13.85
CA ILE A 189 -10.72 4.08 12.49
C ILE A 189 -11.76 2.96 12.42
N GLY A 190 -12.25 2.52 13.57
CA GLY A 190 -13.40 1.65 13.69
C GLY A 190 -13.12 0.17 13.90
N ALA A 191 -11.90 -0.25 14.25
CA ALA A 191 -11.69 -1.63 14.70
C ALA A 191 -12.59 -1.92 15.91
N ASP A 192 -13.25 -3.08 15.92
CA ASP A 192 -14.14 -3.50 17.03
C ASP A 192 -13.36 -3.98 18.25
N GLY A 193 -12.07 -4.35 18.05
CA GLY A 193 -11.14 -4.72 19.09
C GLY A 193 -9.72 -4.78 18.57
N VAL A 194 -8.74 -4.67 19.47
CA VAL A 194 -7.32 -4.72 19.11
C VAL A 194 -6.53 -5.45 20.19
N VAL A 195 -5.78 -6.48 19.78
CA VAL A 195 -4.93 -7.28 20.67
C VAL A 195 -3.45 -6.99 20.41
N ASN A 196 -2.60 -7.29 21.41
CA ASN A 196 -1.17 -7.11 21.29
C ASN A 196 -0.51 -8.39 20.79
N HIS A 197 -0.05 -8.39 19.53
CA HIS A 197 0.60 -9.55 18.92
C HIS A 197 1.99 -9.90 19.47
N ARG A 198 2.50 -9.18 20.47
CA ARG A 198 3.74 -9.50 21.18
C ARG A 198 3.48 -10.31 22.45
N GLU A 199 2.23 -10.44 22.85
CA GLU A 199 1.85 -11.27 23.98
C GLU A 199 1.80 -12.74 23.56
N GLU A 200 2.14 -13.62 24.50
CA GLU A 200 1.97 -15.07 24.32
C GLU A 200 0.47 -15.36 24.10
N ASP A 201 0.17 -16.32 23.22
CA ASP A 201 -1.22 -16.70 22.89
C ASP A 201 -2.11 -15.54 22.41
N TRP A 202 -1.54 -14.55 21.72
CA TRP A 202 -2.28 -13.40 21.20
C TRP A 202 -3.47 -13.80 20.31
N GLU A 203 -3.39 -14.95 19.64
CA GLU A 203 -4.48 -15.50 18.83
C GLU A 203 -5.70 -15.90 19.68
N LEU A 204 -5.51 -16.39 20.91
CA LEU A 204 -6.59 -16.68 21.83
C LEU A 204 -7.24 -15.37 22.31
N SER A 205 -6.43 -14.38 22.63
CA SER A 205 -6.93 -13.02 22.93
C SER A 205 -7.73 -12.44 21.77
N ALA A 206 -7.32 -12.71 20.51
CA ALA A 206 -8.07 -12.28 19.32
C ALA A 206 -9.42 -13.01 19.19
N LEU A 207 -9.51 -14.29 19.58
CA LEU A 207 -10.77 -15.02 19.63
C LEU A 207 -11.69 -14.43 20.72
N ASP A 208 -11.18 -14.19 21.92
CA ASP A 208 -11.95 -13.62 23.02
C ASP A 208 -12.50 -12.25 22.65
N GLU A 209 -11.68 -11.39 22.03
CA GLU A 209 -12.10 -10.07 21.54
C GLU A 209 -13.17 -10.19 20.43
N ASN A 210 -13.21 -11.31 19.72
CA ASN A 210 -14.24 -11.65 18.74
C ASN A 210 -15.38 -12.51 19.33
N ASN A 211 -15.64 -12.43 20.63
CA ASN A 211 -16.68 -13.17 21.33
C ASN A 211 -16.55 -14.70 21.22
N GLY A 212 -15.34 -15.22 21.11
CA GLY A 212 -15.03 -16.65 20.89
C GLY A 212 -15.27 -17.15 19.46
N GLU A 213 -15.73 -16.29 18.55
CA GLU A 213 -16.00 -16.66 17.17
C GLU A 213 -14.71 -16.66 16.31
N LYS A 214 -14.52 -17.71 15.52
CA LYS A 214 -13.43 -17.79 14.53
C LYS A 214 -13.64 -16.81 13.38
N TYR A 215 -12.57 -16.56 12.63
CA TYR A 215 -12.53 -15.59 11.55
C TYR A 215 -12.88 -16.19 10.19
N ASP A 216 -13.63 -15.43 9.39
CA ASP A 216 -13.95 -15.75 8.00
C ASP A 216 -12.83 -15.30 7.06
N ARG A 217 -12.07 -14.27 7.46
CA ARG A 217 -10.99 -13.71 6.67
C ARG A 217 -9.87 -13.17 7.55
N LEU A 218 -8.64 -13.40 7.10
CA LEU A 218 -7.43 -12.76 7.64
C LEU A 218 -6.84 -11.85 6.56
N VAL A 219 -6.45 -10.63 6.93
CA VAL A 219 -5.55 -9.76 6.15
C VAL A 219 -4.22 -9.71 6.87
N ASP A 220 -3.20 -10.29 6.26
CA ASP A 220 -1.95 -10.59 6.97
C ASP A 220 -0.74 -9.88 6.37
N VAL A 221 0.04 -9.26 7.27
CA VAL A 221 1.27 -8.52 6.93
C VAL A 221 2.54 -9.38 7.02
N GLU A 222 2.51 -10.52 7.73
CA GLU A 222 3.70 -11.36 7.96
C GLU A 222 3.33 -12.85 8.00
N PHE A 223 3.01 -13.36 6.82
CA PHE A 223 2.40 -14.68 6.64
C PHE A 223 3.19 -15.82 7.28
N GLY A 224 4.48 -15.90 7.00
CA GLY A 224 5.29 -17.03 7.42
C GLY A 224 5.48 -17.15 8.94
N VAL A 225 5.42 -16.04 9.66
CA VAL A 225 5.50 -16.04 11.14
C VAL A 225 4.13 -16.27 11.75
N ASN A 226 3.09 -15.70 11.17
CA ASN A 226 1.73 -15.75 11.74
C ASN A 226 0.96 -17.02 11.39
N LEU A 227 1.40 -17.81 10.39
CA LEU A 227 0.63 -18.93 9.83
C LEU A 227 0.15 -19.92 10.87
N GLU A 228 1.05 -20.39 11.72
CA GLU A 228 0.75 -21.43 12.72
C GLU A 228 -0.31 -20.95 13.73
N HIS A 229 -0.16 -19.73 14.24
CA HIS A 229 -1.10 -19.09 15.16
C HIS A 229 -2.46 -18.88 14.50
N THR A 230 -2.45 -18.28 13.32
CA THR A 230 -3.69 -17.86 12.63
C THR A 230 -4.54 -19.03 12.15
N LEU A 231 -3.94 -20.16 11.73
CA LEU A 231 -4.71 -21.35 11.32
C LEU A 231 -5.62 -21.89 12.43
N ASN A 232 -5.28 -21.72 13.70
CA ASN A 232 -6.09 -22.23 14.81
C ASN A 232 -7.39 -21.43 15.01
N ILE A 233 -7.40 -20.18 14.58
CA ILE A 233 -8.51 -19.23 14.77
C ILE A 233 -9.33 -18.95 13.49
N MET A 234 -9.00 -19.59 12.38
CA MET A 234 -9.75 -19.48 11.14
C MET A 234 -10.87 -20.51 11.05
N LYS A 235 -11.99 -20.14 10.42
CA LYS A 235 -13.12 -21.05 10.10
C LYS A 235 -12.76 -21.99 8.95
N THR A 236 -13.49 -23.09 8.82
CA THR A 236 -13.52 -23.86 7.57
C THR A 236 -14.14 -23.00 6.45
N GLY A 237 -13.60 -23.05 5.24
CA GLY A 237 -14.01 -22.23 4.09
C GLY A 237 -13.53 -20.77 4.19
N SER A 238 -12.62 -20.46 5.09
CA SER A 238 -12.09 -19.11 5.28
C SER A 238 -11.00 -18.73 4.27
N THR A 239 -10.63 -17.45 4.26
CA THR A 239 -9.57 -16.93 3.39
C THR A 239 -8.47 -16.27 4.21
N ILE A 240 -7.21 -16.63 3.94
CA ILE A 240 -6.03 -15.86 4.35
C ILE A 240 -5.56 -15.06 3.15
N ALA A 241 -5.71 -13.74 3.20
CA ALA A 241 -5.18 -12.81 2.21
C ALA A 241 -3.91 -12.16 2.77
N THR A 242 -2.77 -12.46 2.17
CA THR A 242 -1.47 -11.95 2.64
C THR A 242 -0.74 -11.20 1.54
N TYR A 243 0.02 -10.18 1.93
CA TYR A 243 0.78 -9.31 1.02
C TYR A 243 2.25 -9.17 1.40
N SER A 244 2.67 -9.87 2.46
CA SER A 244 4.08 -9.87 2.89
C SER A 244 4.41 -11.11 3.72
N SER A 245 5.67 -11.53 3.64
CA SER A 245 6.29 -12.56 4.48
C SER A 245 7.80 -12.29 4.50
N THR A 246 8.20 -11.27 5.28
CA THR A 246 9.59 -10.75 5.22
C THR A 246 10.49 -11.48 6.21
N GLN A 247 9.99 -11.82 7.39
CA GLN A 247 10.78 -12.50 8.44
C GLN A 247 10.93 -14.00 8.15
N ASN A 248 9.91 -14.61 7.56
CA ASN A 248 9.97 -16.00 7.08
C ASN A 248 9.44 -16.06 5.63
N PRO A 249 10.31 -15.84 4.63
CA PRO A 249 9.86 -15.74 3.22
C PRO A 249 9.50 -17.10 2.59
N ASN A 250 9.92 -18.21 3.21
CA ASN A 250 9.67 -19.55 2.72
C ASN A 250 9.09 -20.44 3.83
N PRO A 251 7.84 -20.17 4.30
CA PRO A 251 7.23 -20.96 5.36
C PRO A 251 6.89 -22.37 4.90
N GLU A 252 7.01 -23.32 5.81
CA GLU A 252 6.42 -24.64 5.61
C GLU A 252 4.90 -24.56 5.71
N LEU A 253 4.21 -25.14 4.74
CA LEU A 253 2.74 -25.16 4.71
C LEU A 253 2.23 -26.49 5.29
N PRO A 254 1.42 -26.47 6.36
CA PRO A 254 0.77 -27.68 6.88
C PRO A 254 -0.39 -28.08 5.96
N PHE A 255 -0.03 -28.63 4.78
CA PHE A 255 -0.94 -28.84 3.66
C PHE A 255 -2.23 -29.60 4.04
N LEU A 256 -2.11 -30.72 4.76
CA LEU A 256 -3.28 -31.50 5.14
C LEU A 256 -4.23 -30.71 6.05
N LYS A 257 -3.69 -29.97 7.03
CA LYS A 257 -4.50 -29.12 7.92
C LYS A 257 -5.25 -28.06 7.09
N MET A 258 -4.57 -27.36 6.20
CA MET A 258 -5.16 -26.34 5.34
C MET A 258 -6.21 -26.92 4.38
N MET A 259 -5.95 -28.11 3.83
CA MET A 259 -6.89 -28.85 2.97
C MET A 259 -8.17 -29.22 3.73
N TYR A 260 -8.06 -29.77 4.95
CA TYR A 260 -9.24 -30.12 5.77
C TYR A 260 -10.03 -28.90 6.24
N MET A 261 -9.43 -27.70 6.19
CA MET A 261 -10.09 -26.43 6.46
C MET A 261 -10.78 -25.86 5.21
N ASP A 262 -10.63 -26.44 4.03
CA ASP A 262 -11.06 -25.85 2.75
C ASP A 262 -10.59 -24.38 2.63
N LEU A 263 -9.31 -24.15 2.97
CA LEU A 263 -8.74 -22.83 3.13
C LEU A 263 -8.37 -22.23 1.78
N THR A 264 -8.78 -20.99 1.53
CA THR A 264 -8.25 -20.18 0.43
C THR A 264 -7.04 -19.39 0.89
N LEU A 265 -5.87 -19.61 0.26
CA LEU A 265 -4.69 -18.77 0.43
C LEU A 265 -4.57 -17.82 -0.76
N ARG A 266 -4.69 -16.51 -0.50
CA ARG A 266 -4.58 -15.45 -1.50
C ARG A 266 -3.32 -14.62 -1.28
N LEU A 267 -2.34 -14.83 -2.15
CA LEU A 267 -1.14 -14.01 -2.19
C LEU A 267 -1.43 -12.74 -3.01
N VAL A 268 -1.31 -11.58 -2.37
CA VAL A 268 -1.67 -10.30 -2.97
C VAL A 268 -0.43 -9.49 -3.27
N ILE A 269 -0.26 -9.11 -4.52
CA ILE A 269 0.65 -8.05 -4.94
C ILE A 269 -0.09 -7.05 -5.83
N VAL A 270 -0.06 -5.79 -5.46
CA VAL A 270 -0.82 -4.74 -6.15
C VAL A 270 -0.50 -4.65 -7.64
N TYR A 271 0.74 -4.92 -8.03
CA TYR A 271 1.19 -4.85 -9.42
C TYR A 271 0.51 -5.88 -10.33
N ALA A 272 0.27 -7.09 -9.82
CA ALA A 272 -0.35 -8.19 -10.56
C ALA A 272 -1.88 -8.28 -10.37
N MET A 273 -2.52 -7.28 -9.77
CA MET A 273 -3.98 -7.25 -9.67
C MET A 273 -4.62 -7.23 -11.07
N PRO A 274 -5.69 -8.01 -11.30
CA PRO A 274 -6.47 -7.88 -12.53
C PRO A 274 -6.98 -6.46 -12.75
N GLU A 275 -7.04 -5.99 -13.99
CA GLU A 275 -7.49 -4.62 -14.30
C GLU A 275 -8.88 -4.31 -13.73
N LYS A 276 -9.82 -5.28 -13.80
CA LYS A 276 -11.12 -5.11 -13.14
C LYS A 276 -10.99 -4.81 -11.64
N ALA A 277 -10.11 -5.50 -10.95
CA ALA A 277 -9.92 -5.29 -9.51
C ALA A 277 -9.25 -3.95 -9.20
N LYS A 278 -8.36 -3.46 -10.08
CA LYS A 278 -7.79 -2.10 -9.98
C LYS A 278 -8.88 -1.05 -10.15
N ASN A 279 -9.71 -1.19 -11.19
CA ASN A 279 -10.80 -0.26 -11.46
C ASN A 279 -11.85 -0.23 -10.35
N ASP A 280 -12.21 -1.40 -9.78
CA ASP A 280 -13.11 -1.49 -8.63
C ASP A 280 -12.50 -0.75 -7.41
N ALA A 281 -11.20 -0.98 -7.13
CA ALA A 281 -10.50 -0.30 -6.04
C ALA A 281 -10.44 1.21 -6.24
N ILE A 282 -10.10 1.70 -7.44
CA ILE A 282 -10.06 3.12 -7.79
C ILE A 282 -11.43 3.78 -7.57
N LYS A 283 -12.49 3.12 -8.05
CA LYS A 283 -13.86 3.61 -7.89
C LYS A 283 -14.24 3.74 -6.42
N ASP A 284 -13.99 2.70 -5.62
CA ASP A 284 -14.36 2.70 -4.21
C ASP A 284 -13.50 3.70 -3.42
N ILE A 285 -12.19 3.81 -3.70
CA ILE A 285 -11.30 4.81 -3.12
C ILE A 285 -11.86 6.22 -3.38
N ASN A 286 -12.12 6.59 -4.63
CA ASN A 286 -12.59 7.92 -4.97
C ASN A 286 -13.97 8.24 -4.38
N ASN A 287 -14.88 7.25 -4.36
CA ASN A 287 -16.19 7.42 -3.71
C ASN A 287 -16.04 7.72 -2.22
N LYS A 288 -15.17 6.96 -1.52
CA LYS A 288 -14.97 7.11 -0.07
C LYS A 288 -14.15 8.35 0.30
N LEU A 289 -13.26 8.81 -0.57
CA LEU A 289 -12.59 10.10 -0.43
C LEU A 289 -13.60 11.25 -0.57
N SER A 290 -14.47 11.19 -1.59
CA SER A 290 -15.48 12.24 -1.83
C SER A 290 -16.46 12.40 -0.66
N SER A 291 -16.77 11.30 0.06
CA SER A 291 -17.64 11.31 1.25
C SER A 291 -16.89 11.53 2.58
N ASN A 292 -15.55 11.70 2.54
CA ASN A 292 -14.69 11.77 3.73
C ASN A 292 -14.78 10.54 4.66
N ASP A 293 -15.08 9.37 4.10
CA ASP A 293 -15.21 8.13 4.87
C ASP A 293 -13.88 7.41 5.10
N LEU A 294 -12.78 7.86 4.47
CA LEU A 294 -11.44 7.29 4.64
C LEU A 294 -10.52 8.23 5.41
N SER A 295 -9.91 7.70 6.46
CA SER A 295 -8.83 8.34 7.20
C SER A 295 -7.46 7.91 6.67
N HIS A 296 -6.48 8.80 6.78
CA HIS A 296 -5.13 8.60 6.25
C HIS A 296 -4.11 8.85 7.34
N ARG A 297 -3.13 7.96 7.46
CA ARG A 297 -2.06 8.09 8.47
C ARG A 297 -0.76 8.47 7.78
N VAL A 298 -0.46 9.76 7.70
CA VAL A 298 0.85 10.27 7.31
C VAL A 298 1.72 10.32 8.56
N ALA A 299 2.78 9.54 8.58
CA ALA A 299 3.65 9.40 9.73
C ALA A 299 4.80 10.41 9.71
N LYS A 300 5.35 10.69 8.52
CA LYS A 300 6.48 11.59 8.34
C LYS A 300 6.54 12.10 6.91
N SER A 301 7.01 13.34 6.74
CA SER A 301 7.36 13.91 5.44
C SER A 301 8.81 14.40 5.46
N TYR A 302 9.50 14.27 4.33
CA TYR A 302 10.86 14.75 4.10
C TYR A 302 10.90 15.52 2.79
N ASP A 303 11.86 16.41 2.63
CA ASP A 303 12.11 17.07 1.36
C ASP A 303 12.85 16.13 0.40
N LEU A 304 12.77 16.38 -0.92
CA LEU A 304 13.40 15.54 -1.94
C LEU A 304 14.91 15.34 -1.68
N ASN A 305 15.61 16.35 -1.17
CA ASN A 305 17.03 16.26 -0.83
C ASN A 305 17.30 15.26 0.32
N ASP A 306 16.30 14.98 1.14
CA ASP A 306 16.36 14.06 2.30
C ASP A 306 15.72 12.70 2.01
N ILE A 307 15.47 12.36 0.73
CA ILE A 307 14.80 11.11 0.33
C ILE A 307 15.43 9.86 0.96
N ALA A 308 16.74 9.84 1.14
CA ALA A 308 17.43 8.73 1.80
C ALA A 308 16.91 8.47 3.21
N LYS A 309 16.63 9.52 4.00
CA LYS A 309 16.02 9.41 5.33
C LYS A 309 14.62 8.79 5.27
N GLY A 310 13.85 9.11 4.20
CA GLY A 310 12.54 8.51 3.95
C GLY A 310 12.63 7.00 3.71
N HIS A 311 13.64 6.53 2.97
CA HIS A 311 13.89 5.10 2.77
C HIS A 311 14.35 4.42 4.07
N GLU A 312 15.31 5.01 4.80
CA GLU A 312 15.87 4.45 6.03
C GLU A 312 14.81 4.26 7.12
N ILE A 313 13.90 5.22 7.29
CA ILE A 313 12.84 5.10 8.30
C ILE A 313 11.83 3.99 7.96
N ILE A 314 11.63 3.69 6.67
CA ILE A 314 10.85 2.53 6.23
C ILE A 314 11.61 1.23 6.51
N GLU A 315 12.92 1.18 6.24
CA GLU A 315 13.77 0.02 6.49
C GLU A 315 13.85 -0.33 7.98
N SER A 316 13.93 0.68 8.83
CA SER A 316 13.99 0.48 10.29
C SER A 316 12.71 -0.11 10.88
N ASN A 317 11.61 -0.12 10.12
CA ASN A 317 10.29 -0.55 10.58
C ASN A 317 9.83 0.09 11.90
N SER A 318 10.40 1.27 12.23
CA SER A 318 10.14 2.00 13.48
C SER A 318 8.91 2.90 13.44
N ILE A 319 8.33 3.13 12.24
CA ILE A 319 7.23 4.07 12.04
C ILE A 319 6.01 3.37 11.45
N ARG A 320 4.82 3.81 11.83
CA ARG A 320 3.54 3.33 11.31
C ARG A 320 2.82 4.46 10.56
N GLY A 321 2.31 4.13 9.38
CA GLY A 321 1.70 5.10 8.46
C GLY A 321 2.56 5.38 7.23
N CYS A 322 2.07 6.24 6.35
CA CYS A 322 2.75 6.61 5.11
C CYS A 322 3.92 7.56 5.36
N VAL A 323 4.98 7.40 4.59
CA VAL A 323 6.11 8.34 4.53
C VAL A 323 6.06 9.03 3.18
N LEU A 324 6.16 10.34 3.19
CA LEU A 324 6.06 11.18 1.99
C LEU A 324 7.37 11.92 1.73
N ILE A 325 7.62 12.18 0.45
CA ILE A 325 8.65 13.10 -0.02
C ILE A 325 7.97 14.31 -0.64
N ASN A 326 8.26 15.50 -0.13
CA ASN A 326 7.87 16.77 -0.72
C ASN A 326 8.76 17.02 -1.94
N ILE A 327 8.14 17.27 -3.08
CA ILE A 327 8.86 17.47 -4.35
C ILE A 327 9.06 18.95 -4.65
N ASP A 328 8.08 19.79 -4.28
CA ASP A 328 8.05 21.26 -4.44
C ASP A 328 8.67 22.01 -3.26
#